data_fd29e0452bdc342b380f62aec9d2d6a4
#
_entry.id   fd29e0452bdc342b380f62aec9d2d6a4
#
_cell.length_a   1.000
_cell.length_b   1.000
_cell.length_c   1.000
_cell.angle_alpha   90.00
_cell.angle_beta   90.00
_cell.angle_gamma   90.00
#
_symmetry.space_group_name_H-M   'P 1'
#
loop_
_entity.id
_entity.type
_entity.pdbx_description
1 polymer ?
#
loop_
_entity_poly.entity_id
_entity_poly.type
_entity_poly.pdbx_seq_one_letter_code
_entity_poly.pdbx_strand_id
1 'polypeptide(L)'
;APVKPATTRSEHKKNNIPTGLSRPANQPGRIYAEREEMTVNDVLKLLKDEEVAYVDVRFTDPKGKLQHVTLDVDLIDDDWFEEGFMFDGSSIAGWKSIDQSDMKLMPDASSVYIDPFYAEKTLCVHCNVVEPDTGEAYARDPRGTAVKAEAYLKSSGIGDAFYCGPEAEFFIFDDVRYQVTPQKVSYQIDSVDAAWNTDTEYEMGNQGHRAAHKGGYFPVNPIDEI
;
A
#
# COMPACT_ATOMS: atom_id res chain seq x y z
N ALA A 1 28.89 -33.79 -38.91
CA ALA A 1 29.60 -33.27 -37.76
C ALA A 1 28.58 -32.62 -36.82
N PRO A 2 28.43 -33.03 -35.55
CA PRO A 2 27.47 -32.44 -34.63
C PRO A 2 28.00 -31.18 -33.99
N VAL A 3 27.16 -30.15 -33.99
CA VAL A 3 27.42 -28.86 -33.36
C VAL A 3 27.21 -28.99 -31.85
N LYS A 4 28.20 -28.61 -31.04
CA LYS A 4 28.11 -28.58 -29.59
C LYS A 4 27.27 -27.38 -29.11
N PRO A 5 26.42 -27.52 -28.11
CA PRO A 5 25.73 -26.38 -27.51
C PRO A 5 26.70 -25.56 -26.62
N ALA A 6 26.62 -24.26 -26.74
CA ALA A 6 27.34 -23.30 -25.90
C ALA A 6 26.64 -23.19 -24.54
N THR A 7 27.34 -23.56 -23.48
CA THR A 7 26.95 -23.31 -22.11
C THR A 7 27.31 -21.86 -21.73
N THR A 8 26.33 -20.98 -21.68
CA THR A 8 26.47 -19.69 -20.99
C THR A 8 25.87 -19.80 -19.60
N ARG A 9 26.75 -19.92 -18.64
CA ARG A 9 26.42 -19.86 -17.20
C ARG A 9 26.27 -18.38 -16.83
N SER A 10 25.05 -17.90 -16.65
CA SER A 10 24.82 -16.58 -16.08
C SER A 10 25.10 -16.64 -14.58
N GLU A 11 26.11 -15.90 -14.15
CA GLU A 11 26.38 -15.68 -12.73
C GLU A 11 25.28 -14.79 -12.15
N HIS A 12 24.39 -15.39 -11.35
CA HIS A 12 23.50 -14.62 -10.51
C HIS A 12 24.32 -13.90 -9.45
N LYS A 13 24.41 -12.59 -9.58
CA LYS A 13 24.87 -11.71 -8.49
C LYS A 13 23.89 -11.87 -7.34
N LYS A 14 24.35 -12.49 -6.26
CA LYS A 14 23.65 -12.47 -4.98
C LYS A 14 23.59 -11.05 -4.47
N ASN A 15 22.43 -10.44 -4.52
CA ASN A 15 22.17 -9.18 -3.84
C ASN A 15 22.26 -9.45 -2.33
N ASN A 16 23.32 -8.98 -1.72
CA ASN A 16 23.45 -8.94 -0.27
C ASN A 16 22.47 -7.92 0.29
N ILE A 17 21.36 -8.39 0.81
CA ILE A 17 20.52 -7.61 1.71
C ILE A 17 21.32 -7.43 3.00
N PRO A 18 21.53 -6.20 3.50
CA PRO A 18 22.20 -6.01 4.76
C PRO A 18 21.32 -6.53 5.91
N THR A 19 21.63 -7.69 6.41
CA THR A 19 21.09 -8.21 7.68
C THR A 19 21.89 -7.58 8.82
N GLY A 20 21.66 -6.33 9.09
CA GLY A 20 22.40 -5.56 10.10
C GLY A 20 21.46 -4.83 11.08
N LEU A 21 20.50 -5.55 11.67
CA LEU A 21 19.90 -5.16 12.94
C LEU A 21 20.14 -6.28 13.93
N SER A 22 21.25 -6.16 14.68
CA SER A 22 21.51 -6.99 15.86
C SER A 22 20.40 -6.74 16.89
N ARG A 23 19.52 -7.73 17.06
CA ARG A 23 18.56 -7.75 18.17
C ARG A 23 19.33 -7.80 19.48
N PRO A 24 19.09 -6.89 20.44
CA PRO A 24 19.51 -7.11 21.81
C PRO A 24 18.70 -8.27 22.40
N ALA A 25 19.40 -9.27 22.92
CA ALA A 25 18.80 -10.44 23.55
C ALA A 25 18.12 -10.04 24.86
N ASN A 26 16.92 -10.55 25.09
CA ASN A 26 16.19 -10.65 26.36
C ASN A 26 15.73 -9.38 27.04
N GLN A 27 14.59 -8.81 26.57
CA GLN A 27 13.62 -8.20 27.46
C GLN A 27 12.22 -8.78 27.13
N PRO A 28 11.60 -9.57 28.00
CA PRO A 28 10.21 -9.97 27.87
C PRO A 28 9.33 -8.76 28.20
N GLY A 29 8.60 -8.22 27.23
CA GLY A 29 7.56 -7.24 27.52
C GLY A 29 7.35 -6.08 26.55
N ARG A 30 8.18 -5.87 25.54
CA ARG A 30 7.90 -4.86 24.51
C ARG A 30 7.80 -5.51 23.13
N ILE A 31 6.61 -5.97 22.80
CA ILE A 31 6.29 -6.48 21.45
C ILE A 31 6.05 -5.32 20.46
N TYR A 32 5.84 -4.12 20.95
CA TYR A 32 5.67 -2.92 20.13
C TYR A 32 6.77 -1.91 20.51
N ALA A 33 7.80 -1.80 19.69
CA ALA A 33 8.65 -0.62 19.69
C ALA A 33 7.73 0.57 19.35
N GLU A 34 7.68 1.58 20.21
CA GLU A 34 7.17 2.89 19.82
C GLU A 34 7.97 3.28 18.57
N ARG A 35 7.32 3.30 17.40
CA ARG A 35 7.92 3.92 16.23
C ARG A 35 8.04 5.39 16.62
N GLU A 36 9.25 5.91 16.66
CA GLU A 36 9.44 7.35 16.69
C GLU A 36 8.65 7.92 15.50
N GLU A 37 7.70 8.80 15.79
CA GLU A 37 6.89 9.44 14.76
C GLU A 37 7.85 10.24 13.87
N MET A 38 7.84 9.96 12.57
CA MET A 38 8.64 10.69 11.60
C MET A 38 8.18 12.14 11.55
N THR A 39 9.13 13.05 11.64
CA THR A 39 8.88 14.49 11.45
C THR A 39 8.92 14.83 9.96
N VAL A 40 8.42 16.02 9.59
CA VAL A 40 8.51 16.54 8.21
C VAL A 40 9.98 16.57 7.75
N ASN A 41 10.89 17.03 8.61
CA ASN A 41 12.32 17.05 8.30
C ASN A 41 12.91 15.66 8.04
N ASP A 42 12.45 14.64 8.77
CA ASP A 42 12.88 13.25 8.53
C ASP A 42 12.38 12.76 7.16
N VAL A 43 11.16 13.12 6.78
CA VAL A 43 10.60 12.77 5.45
C VAL A 43 11.36 13.47 4.35
N LEU A 44 11.61 14.76 4.44
CA LEU A 44 12.38 15.52 3.45
C LEU A 44 13.81 15.02 3.31
N LYS A 45 14.40 14.56 4.40
CA LYS A 45 15.68 13.87 4.37
C LYS A 45 15.58 12.51 3.68
N LEU A 46 14.57 11.72 4.02
CA LEU A 46 14.33 10.41 3.40
C LEU A 46 14.17 10.50 1.88
N LEU A 47 13.42 11.51 1.39
CA LEU A 47 13.25 11.76 -0.05
C LEU A 47 14.60 11.90 -0.77
N LYS A 48 15.54 12.62 -0.15
CA LYS A 48 16.88 12.85 -0.71
C LYS A 48 17.78 11.63 -0.57
N ASP A 49 17.83 11.03 0.61
CA ASP A 49 18.74 9.90 0.90
C ASP A 49 18.36 8.66 0.07
N GLU A 50 17.09 8.46 -0.19
CA GLU A 50 16.57 7.34 -0.98
C GLU A 50 16.44 7.66 -2.49
N GLU A 51 16.77 8.87 -2.92
CA GLU A 51 16.61 9.29 -4.31
C GLU A 51 15.19 9.02 -4.85
N VAL A 52 14.18 9.43 -4.06
CA VAL A 52 12.76 9.26 -4.41
C VAL A 52 12.42 10.09 -5.62
N ALA A 53 11.73 9.50 -6.61
CA ALA A 53 11.30 10.19 -7.81
C ALA A 53 9.88 10.77 -7.68
N TYR A 54 8.99 10.06 -7.00
CA TYR A 54 7.58 10.43 -6.88
C TYR A 54 7.07 10.31 -5.46
N VAL A 55 6.07 11.13 -5.13
CA VAL A 55 5.29 11.02 -3.90
C VAL A 55 3.85 10.68 -4.25
N ASP A 56 3.36 9.57 -3.70
CA ASP A 56 2.01 9.06 -3.90
C ASP A 56 1.14 9.42 -2.69
N VAL A 57 0.31 10.41 -2.89
CA VAL A 57 -0.58 11.01 -1.88
C VAL A 57 -1.84 10.17 -1.80
N ARG A 58 -2.07 9.50 -0.67
CA ARG A 58 -3.14 8.50 -0.50
C ARG A 58 -4.20 8.96 0.50
N PHE A 59 -5.46 8.70 0.17
CA PHE A 59 -6.60 8.95 1.05
C PHE A 59 -7.69 7.91 0.81
N THR A 60 -8.62 7.77 1.73
CA THR A 60 -9.68 6.75 1.67
C THR A 60 -11.01 7.40 1.33
N ASP A 61 -11.75 6.84 0.37
CA ASP A 61 -13.10 7.29 0.04
C ASP A 61 -14.17 6.70 0.99
N PRO A 62 -15.44 7.17 0.94
CA PRO A 62 -16.50 6.65 1.80
C PRO A 62 -16.84 5.17 1.60
N LYS A 63 -16.41 4.56 0.52
CA LYS A 63 -16.58 3.13 0.26
C LYS A 63 -15.44 2.27 0.81
N GLY A 64 -14.43 2.91 1.41
CA GLY A 64 -13.22 2.23 1.89
C GLY A 64 -12.16 2.00 0.81
N LYS A 65 -12.36 2.51 -0.41
CA LYS A 65 -11.36 2.41 -1.47
C LYS A 65 -10.25 3.41 -1.24
N LEU A 66 -9.00 2.95 -1.39
CA LEU A 66 -7.84 3.82 -1.41
C LEU A 66 -7.80 4.60 -2.73
N GLN A 67 -7.80 5.92 -2.63
CA GLN A 67 -7.63 6.86 -3.74
C GLN A 67 -6.23 7.47 -3.64
N HIS A 68 -5.68 7.96 -4.76
CA HIS A 68 -4.36 8.55 -4.75
C HIS A 68 -4.16 9.60 -5.85
N VAL A 69 -3.12 10.42 -5.64
CA VAL A 69 -2.54 11.32 -6.64
C VAL A 69 -1.03 11.17 -6.54
N THR A 70 -0.35 11.00 -7.66
CA THR A 70 1.10 10.93 -7.72
C THR A 70 1.67 12.28 -8.11
N LEU A 71 2.61 12.79 -7.33
CA LEU A 71 3.30 14.06 -7.52
C LEU A 71 4.78 13.82 -7.81
N ASP A 72 5.38 14.73 -8.58
CA ASP A 72 6.83 14.79 -8.72
C ASP A 72 7.46 15.20 -7.39
N VAL A 73 8.59 14.62 -7.03
CA VAL A 73 9.26 14.89 -5.75
C VAL A 73 9.68 16.36 -5.60
N ASP A 74 9.95 17.04 -6.70
CA ASP A 74 10.33 18.48 -6.71
C ASP A 74 9.22 19.41 -6.19
N LEU A 75 7.99 18.93 -6.07
CA LEU A 75 6.86 19.67 -5.52
C LEU A 75 6.73 19.53 -4.00
N ILE A 76 7.58 18.74 -3.36
CA ILE A 76 7.46 18.38 -1.95
C ILE A 76 8.51 19.12 -1.15
N ASP A 77 8.05 20.03 -0.31
CA ASP A 77 8.84 20.82 0.61
C ASP A 77 8.13 21.00 1.97
N ASP A 78 8.66 21.82 2.83
CA ASP A 78 8.03 22.12 4.14
C ASP A 78 6.65 22.74 3.97
N ASP A 79 6.51 23.68 3.03
CA ASP A 79 5.25 24.38 2.78
C ASP A 79 4.16 23.41 2.29
N TRP A 80 4.55 22.40 1.51
CA TRP A 80 3.62 21.35 1.07
C TRP A 80 3.02 20.57 2.25
N PHE A 81 3.79 20.30 3.29
CA PHE A 81 3.28 19.65 4.49
C PHE A 81 2.39 20.54 5.34
N GLU A 82 2.65 21.85 5.36
CA GLU A 82 1.86 22.84 6.10
C GLU A 82 0.59 23.25 5.36
N GLU A 83 0.69 23.47 4.07
CA GLU A 83 -0.42 23.96 3.25
C GLU A 83 -1.32 22.84 2.70
N GLY A 84 -0.77 21.65 2.51
CA GLY A 84 -1.47 20.51 1.94
C GLY A 84 -1.62 20.61 0.41
N PHE A 85 -2.40 19.68 -0.16
CA PHE A 85 -2.63 19.55 -1.59
C PHE A 85 -4.11 19.70 -1.94
N MET A 86 -4.43 20.62 -2.84
CA MET A 86 -5.80 20.87 -3.33
C MET A 86 -6.20 19.86 -4.39
N PHE A 87 -7.43 19.36 -4.30
CA PHE A 87 -7.99 18.47 -5.30
C PHE A 87 -9.50 18.66 -5.46
N ASP A 88 -10.05 18.12 -6.55
CA ASP A 88 -11.48 18.13 -6.85
C ASP A 88 -12.22 16.98 -6.14
N GLY A 89 -12.88 17.30 -5.03
CA GLY A 89 -13.68 16.34 -4.26
C GLY A 89 -14.95 15.88 -4.96
N SER A 90 -15.40 16.56 -6.04
CA SER A 90 -16.54 16.09 -6.84
C SER A 90 -16.21 14.83 -7.64
N SER A 91 -14.94 14.57 -7.87
CA SER A 91 -14.45 13.33 -8.50
C SER A 91 -14.62 12.12 -7.62
N ILE A 92 -14.88 12.29 -6.31
CA ILE A 92 -15.07 11.20 -5.35
C ILE A 92 -16.56 11.00 -5.08
N ALA A 93 -17.05 9.82 -5.42
CA ALA A 93 -18.47 9.49 -5.25
C ALA A 93 -18.91 9.63 -3.79
N GLY A 94 -19.94 10.44 -3.56
CA GLY A 94 -20.53 10.66 -2.25
C GLY A 94 -19.88 11.76 -1.41
N TRP A 95 -18.91 12.51 -1.97
CA TRP A 95 -18.30 13.63 -1.28
C TRP A 95 -18.97 14.97 -1.62
N LYS A 96 -18.44 15.71 -2.52
CA LYS A 96 -18.89 17.08 -2.84
C LYS A 96 -19.66 17.14 -4.14
N SER A 97 -20.49 18.17 -4.30
CA SER A 97 -21.05 18.57 -5.59
C SER A 97 -20.07 19.48 -6.32
N ILE A 98 -20.26 19.62 -7.63
CA ILE A 98 -19.33 20.37 -8.49
C ILE A 98 -19.22 21.87 -8.15
N ASP A 99 -20.25 22.43 -7.54
CA ASP A 99 -20.30 23.82 -7.09
C ASP A 99 -19.54 24.08 -5.76
N GLN A 100 -19.11 23.03 -5.08
CA GLN A 100 -18.34 23.07 -3.83
C GLN A 100 -17.22 22.02 -3.86
N SER A 101 -16.57 21.84 -5.01
CA SER A 101 -15.70 20.71 -5.26
C SER A 101 -14.34 20.77 -4.58
N ASP A 102 -13.88 21.97 -4.27
CA ASP A 102 -12.54 22.16 -3.70
C ASP A 102 -12.39 21.50 -2.34
N MET A 103 -11.37 20.69 -2.21
CA MET A 103 -11.00 20.00 -0.99
C MET A 103 -9.47 19.98 -0.84
N LYS A 104 -9.02 19.74 0.38
CA LYS A 104 -7.58 19.74 0.68
C LYS A 104 -7.17 18.43 1.35
N LEU A 105 -6.06 17.84 0.88
CA LEU A 105 -5.36 16.72 1.50
C LEU A 105 -4.24 17.26 2.39
N MET A 106 -4.29 16.91 3.68
CA MET A 106 -3.25 17.26 4.65
C MET A 106 -2.39 16.02 4.92
N PRO A 107 -1.12 16.02 4.48
CA PRO A 107 -0.25 14.86 4.61
C PRO A 107 0.13 14.59 6.06
N ASP A 108 0.21 13.31 6.42
CA ASP A 108 0.67 12.85 7.72
C ASP A 108 2.08 12.27 7.60
N ALA A 109 3.08 13.04 8.05
CA ALA A 109 4.48 12.64 8.01
C ALA A 109 4.77 11.31 8.72
N SER A 110 3.98 10.96 9.75
CA SER A 110 4.14 9.70 10.49
C SER A 110 3.69 8.46 9.70
N SER A 111 2.97 8.64 8.60
CA SER A 111 2.36 7.59 7.79
C SER A 111 3.18 7.16 6.57
N VAL A 112 4.36 7.74 6.37
CA VAL A 112 5.14 7.54 5.14
C VAL A 112 5.83 6.17 5.08
N TYR A 113 5.97 5.67 3.85
CA TYR A 113 6.77 4.49 3.53
C TYR A 113 7.17 4.48 2.05
N ILE A 114 8.27 3.82 1.72
CA ILE A 114 8.64 3.58 0.32
C ILE A 114 7.86 2.36 -0.19
N ASP A 115 7.15 2.52 -1.30
CA ASP A 115 6.40 1.42 -1.92
C ASP A 115 7.37 0.49 -2.66
N PRO A 116 7.40 -0.81 -2.32
CA PRO A 116 8.35 -1.75 -2.90
C PRO A 116 7.96 -2.24 -4.30
N PHE A 117 6.76 -1.91 -4.79
CA PHE A 117 6.20 -2.46 -6.03
C PHE A 117 6.31 -1.52 -7.23
N TYR A 118 6.55 -0.23 -7.02
CA TYR A 118 6.74 0.71 -8.12
C TYR A 118 8.11 0.53 -8.77
N ALA A 119 8.16 0.71 -10.09
CA ALA A 119 9.43 0.64 -10.86
C ALA A 119 10.38 1.78 -10.49
N GLU A 120 9.84 2.99 -10.31
CA GLU A 120 10.54 4.16 -9.81
C GLU A 120 10.31 4.31 -8.31
N LYS A 121 11.34 4.71 -7.56
CA LYS A 121 11.20 4.90 -6.11
C LYS A 121 10.11 5.91 -5.80
N THR A 122 9.08 5.45 -5.15
CA THR A 122 7.89 6.23 -4.81
C THR A 122 7.66 6.18 -3.30
N LEU A 123 7.59 7.35 -2.67
CA LEU A 123 7.19 7.48 -1.28
C LEU A 123 5.67 7.61 -1.21
N CYS A 124 5.02 6.78 -0.42
CA CYS A 124 3.60 6.89 -0.13
C CYS A 124 3.38 7.65 1.17
N VAL A 125 2.39 8.54 1.18
CA VAL A 125 1.95 9.28 2.36
C VAL A 125 0.43 9.26 2.46
N HIS A 126 -0.11 8.94 3.64
CA HIS A 126 -1.54 9.03 3.89
C HIS A 126 -1.93 10.43 4.34
N CYS A 127 -3.07 10.90 3.86
CA CYS A 127 -3.56 12.25 4.13
C CYS A 127 -4.90 12.23 4.86
N ASN A 128 -5.11 13.23 5.69
CA ASN A 128 -6.42 13.61 6.17
C ASN A 128 -7.07 14.54 5.15
N VAL A 129 -8.39 14.47 5.03
CA VAL A 129 -9.15 15.36 4.16
C VAL A 129 -9.77 16.49 4.98
N VAL A 130 -9.57 17.72 4.55
CA VAL A 130 -10.06 18.90 5.26
C VAL A 130 -10.81 19.85 4.34
N GLU A 131 -11.68 20.66 4.93
CA GLU A 131 -12.32 21.79 4.25
C GLU A 131 -11.28 22.89 3.99
N PRO A 132 -11.12 23.38 2.75
CA PRO A 132 -10.05 24.31 2.41
C PRO A 132 -10.15 25.65 3.11
N ASP A 133 -11.38 26.16 3.33
CA ASP A 133 -11.63 27.47 3.90
C ASP A 133 -11.42 27.53 5.42
N THR A 134 -11.72 26.41 6.12
CA THR A 134 -11.71 26.37 7.58
C THR A 134 -10.58 25.53 8.16
N GLY A 135 -10.00 24.64 7.36
CA GLY A 135 -9.03 23.64 7.83
C GLY A 135 -9.66 22.55 8.72
N GLU A 136 -10.98 22.54 8.88
CA GLU A 136 -11.67 21.53 9.67
C GLU A 136 -11.67 20.17 8.97
N ALA A 137 -11.61 19.10 9.75
CA ALA A 137 -11.68 17.73 9.23
C ALA A 137 -12.98 17.52 8.44
N TYR A 138 -12.87 17.05 7.22
CA TYR A 138 -14.04 16.74 6.40
C TYR A 138 -14.89 15.62 7.04
N ALA A 139 -16.17 15.87 7.18
CA ALA A 139 -17.09 14.99 7.94
C ALA A 139 -17.23 13.58 7.36
N ARG A 140 -16.95 13.39 6.07
CA ARG A 140 -17.04 12.08 5.37
C ARG A 140 -15.66 11.45 5.10
N ASP A 141 -14.61 11.98 5.72
CA ASP A 141 -13.30 11.35 5.69
C ASP A 141 -13.26 10.18 6.68
N PRO A 142 -13.06 8.92 6.21
CA PRO A 142 -12.93 7.77 7.10
C PRO A 142 -11.75 7.89 8.07
N ARG A 143 -10.62 8.44 7.61
CA ARG A 143 -9.46 8.68 8.46
C ARG A 143 -9.74 9.74 9.53
N GLY A 144 -10.41 10.82 9.16
CA GLY A 144 -10.88 11.83 10.11
C GLY A 144 -11.84 11.27 11.16
N THR A 145 -12.65 10.27 10.79
CA THR A 145 -13.51 9.55 11.75
C THR A 145 -12.68 8.73 12.75
N ALA A 146 -11.61 8.06 12.31
CA ALA A 146 -10.71 7.32 13.19
C ALA A 146 -9.98 8.26 14.17
N VAL A 147 -9.50 9.41 13.70
CA VAL A 147 -8.89 10.45 14.55
C VAL A 147 -9.86 10.94 15.63
N LYS A 148 -11.13 11.19 15.28
CA LYS A 148 -12.18 11.56 16.25
C LYS A 148 -12.43 10.46 17.27
N ALA A 149 -12.45 9.20 16.85
CA ALA A 149 -12.66 8.06 17.74
C ALA A 149 -11.51 7.91 18.75
N GLU A 150 -10.28 8.10 18.31
CA GLU A 150 -9.10 8.09 19.18
C GLU A 150 -9.13 9.25 20.20
N ALA A 151 -9.44 10.46 19.74
CA ALA A 151 -9.59 11.62 20.61
C ALA A 151 -10.72 11.41 21.65
N TYR A 152 -11.84 10.80 21.24
CA TYR A 152 -12.92 10.45 22.15
C TYR A 152 -12.50 9.42 23.21
N LEU A 153 -11.77 8.37 22.80
CA LEU A 153 -11.26 7.38 23.73
C LEU A 153 -10.42 8.04 24.83
N LYS A 154 -9.45 8.88 24.44
CA LYS A 154 -8.59 9.63 25.39
C LYS A 154 -9.41 10.55 26.31
N SER A 155 -10.36 11.30 25.74
CA SER A 155 -11.18 12.25 26.51
C SER A 155 -12.18 11.57 27.47
N SER A 156 -12.62 10.36 27.15
CA SER A 156 -13.55 9.58 28.00
C SER A 156 -12.89 9.02 29.25
N GLY A 157 -11.56 8.96 29.29
CA GLY A 157 -10.79 8.36 30.39
C GLY A 157 -10.89 6.82 30.47
N ILE A 158 -11.50 6.17 29.46
CA ILE A 158 -11.61 4.70 29.39
C ILE A 158 -10.27 4.08 28.99
N GLY A 159 -9.53 4.76 28.12
CA GLY A 159 -8.21 4.32 27.64
C GLY A 159 -7.49 5.44 26.91
N ASP A 160 -6.18 5.28 26.73
CA ASP A 160 -5.28 6.19 26.04
C ASP A 160 -4.84 5.68 24.67
N ALA A 161 -5.02 4.38 24.41
CA ALA A 161 -4.66 3.72 23.17
C ALA A 161 -5.67 2.63 22.79
N PHE A 162 -5.80 2.41 21.48
CA PHE A 162 -6.58 1.33 20.90
C PHE A 162 -5.70 0.53 19.93
N TYR A 163 -5.56 -0.76 20.16
CA TYR A 163 -4.74 -1.65 19.34
C TYR A 163 -5.64 -2.52 18.46
N CYS A 164 -5.35 -2.54 17.15
CA CYS A 164 -5.99 -3.39 16.18
C CYS A 164 -4.99 -4.40 15.62
N GLY A 165 -5.45 -5.62 15.36
CA GLY A 165 -4.71 -6.64 14.62
C GLY A 165 -5.40 -6.90 13.28
N PRO A 166 -5.01 -6.22 12.18
CA PRO A 166 -5.57 -6.50 10.87
C PRO A 166 -5.14 -7.88 10.39
N GLU A 167 -6.09 -8.62 9.79
CA GLU A 167 -5.84 -9.91 9.15
C GLU A 167 -5.99 -9.72 7.65
N ALA A 168 -4.88 -9.51 6.95
CA ALA A 168 -4.88 -9.34 5.50
C ALA A 168 -4.82 -10.72 4.82
N GLU A 169 -5.93 -11.10 4.15
CA GLU A 169 -6.02 -12.34 3.38
C GLU A 169 -5.86 -12.04 1.89
N PHE A 170 -5.02 -12.80 1.20
CA PHE A 170 -4.76 -12.61 -0.21
C PHE A 170 -4.32 -13.91 -0.89
N PHE A 171 -4.49 -13.96 -2.21
CA PHE A 171 -3.95 -15.02 -3.05
C PHE A 171 -2.68 -14.54 -3.75
N ILE A 172 -1.73 -15.45 -3.93
CA ILE A 172 -0.51 -15.21 -4.71
C ILE A 172 -0.65 -15.97 -6.02
N PHE A 173 -0.47 -15.24 -7.14
CA PHE A 173 -0.53 -15.82 -8.48
C PHE A 173 0.72 -15.47 -9.27
N ASP A 174 1.24 -16.39 -10.07
CA ASP A 174 2.29 -16.08 -11.05
C ASP A 174 1.71 -15.47 -12.32
N ASP A 175 0.51 -15.86 -12.70
CA ASP A 175 -0.18 -15.33 -13.88
C ASP A 175 -1.64 -15.02 -13.59
N VAL A 176 -2.03 -13.79 -13.83
CA VAL A 176 -3.42 -13.35 -13.77
C VAL A 176 -3.74 -12.56 -15.02
N ARG A 177 -4.70 -13.06 -15.80
CA ARG A 177 -5.23 -12.36 -16.96
C ARG A 177 -6.63 -11.89 -16.67
N TYR A 178 -6.89 -10.62 -16.93
CA TYR A 178 -8.21 -10.07 -16.68
C TYR A 178 -8.62 -9.11 -17.80
N GLN A 179 -9.91 -8.95 -17.94
CA GLN A 179 -10.51 -7.96 -18.83
C GLN A 179 -11.62 -7.25 -18.07
N VAL A 180 -11.52 -5.93 -18.01
CA VAL A 180 -12.56 -5.06 -17.44
C VAL A 180 -12.92 -4.02 -18.48
N THR A 181 -14.11 -4.15 -19.04
CA THR A 181 -14.69 -3.21 -20.00
C THR A 181 -16.13 -2.92 -19.60
N PRO A 182 -16.77 -1.88 -20.14
CA PRO A 182 -18.19 -1.63 -19.89
C PRO A 182 -19.10 -2.81 -20.22
N GLN A 183 -18.69 -3.70 -21.15
CA GLN A 183 -19.49 -4.81 -21.61
C GLN A 183 -19.12 -6.17 -21.01
N LYS A 184 -17.90 -6.28 -20.45
CA LYS A 184 -17.40 -7.58 -20.00
C LYS A 184 -16.43 -7.44 -18.83
N VAL A 185 -16.62 -8.29 -17.84
CA VAL A 185 -15.65 -8.55 -16.78
C VAL A 185 -15.31 -10.03 -16.79
N SER A 186 -14.04 -10.35 -16.88
CA SER A 186 -13.56 -11.74 -16.83
C SER A 186 -12.16 -11.80 -16.27
N TYR A 187 -11.79 -12.93 -15.68
CA TYR A 187 -10.43 -13.25 -15.29
C TYR A 187 -10.10 -14.71 -15.61
N GLN A 188 -8.83 -14.99 -15.78
CA GLN A 188 -8.26 -16.32 -15.90
C GLN A 188 -7.01 -16.38 -15.05
N ILE A 189 -6.89 -17.44 -14.26
CA ILE A 189 -5.71 -17.80 -13.50
C ILE A 189 -5.28 -19.20 -13.87
N ASP A 190 -4.01 -19.52 -13.68
CA ASP A 190 -3.46 -20.83 -13.96
C ASP A 190 -2.47 -21.23 -12.87
N SER A 191 -2.28 -22.55 -12.68
CA SER A 191 -1.37 -23.11 -11.69
C SER A 191 -0.82 -24.44 -12.17
N VAL A 192 0.47 -24.66 -12.01
CA VAL A 192 1.13 -25.92 -12.39
C VAL A 192 0.74 -27.07 -11.46
N ASP A 193 0.34 -26.76 -10.24
CA ASP A 193 0.00 -27.77 -9.22
C ASP A 193 -1.50 -28.08 -9.15
N ALA A 194 -2.32 -27.27 -9.81
CA ALA A 194 -3.76 -27.45 -9.77
C ALA A 194 -4.26 -28.53 -10.74
N ALA A 195 -5.28 -29.27 -10.32
CA ALA A 195 -5.95 -30.26 -11.19
C ALA A 195 -6.61 -29.66 -12.44
N TRP A 196 -6.82 -28.36 -12.48
CA TRP A 196 -7.39 -27.58 -13.59
C TRP A 196 -6.34 -26.87 -14.44
N ASN A 197 -5.05 -27.20 -14.26
CA ASN A 197 -3.96 -26.67 -15.06
C ASN A 197 -4.21 -26.80 -16.56
N THR A 198 -3.85 -25.78 -17.32
CA THR A 198 -4.04 -25.71 -18.77
C THR A 198 -2.87 -26.27 -19.57
N ASP A 199 -1.84 -26.84 -18.91
CA ASP A 199 -0.57 -27.24 -19.51
C ASP A 199 0.17 -26.09 -20.24
N THR A 200 -0.12 -24.86 -19.90
CA THR A 200 0.56 -23.69 -20.43
C THR A 200 1.71 -23.31 -19.51
N GLU A 201 2.90 -23.14 -20.05
CA GLU A 201 4.05 -22.59 -19.34
C GLU A 201 4.15 -21.08 -19.60
N TYR A 202 4.40 -20.31 -18.54
CA TYR A 202 4.61 -18.87 -18.58
C TYR A 202 6.07 -18.52 -18.28
N GLU A 203 6.57 -17.41 -18.83
CA GLU A 203 7.96 -16.99 -18.67
C GLU A 203 8.39 -16.85 -17.19
N MET A 204 7.47 -16.39 -16.34
CA MET A 204 7.69 -16.22 -14.90
C MET A 204 7.27 -17.43 -14.07
N GLY A 205 6.83 -18.50 -14.68
CA GLY A 205 6.22 -19.67 -14.03
C GLY A 205 4.71 -19.62 -14.05
N ASN A 206 4.08 -20.71 -13.61
CA ASN A 206 2.63 -20.82 -13.51
C ASN A 206 2.26 -21.14 -12.09
N GLN A 207 1.94 -20.14 -11.33
CA GLN A 207 1.43 -20.35 -10.01
C GLN A 207 0.14 -19.58 -9.89
N GLY A 208 -0.91 -20.25 -9.62
CA GLY A 208 -2.17 -19.61 -9.47
C GLY A 208 -3.10 -20.53 -8.72
N HIS A 209 -3.63 -20.05 -7.63
CA HIS A 209 -4.65 -20.76 -6.88
C HIS A 209 -6.03 -20.34 -7.39
N ARG A 210 -6.92 -21.31 -7.55
CA ARG A 210 -8.31 -20.98 -7.88
C ARG A 210 -8.97 -20.26 -6.72
N ALA A 211 -9.23 -18.97 -6.90
CA ALA A 211 -10.00 -18.20 -5.94
C ALA A 211 -11.40 -18.80 -5.75
N ALA A 212 -11.69 -19.25 -4.56
CA ALA A 212 -12.99 -19.79 -4.16
C ALA A 212 -13.67 -18.85 -3.16
N HIS A 213 -14.99 -19.02 -3.00
CA HIS A 213 -15.73 -18.25 -2.01
C HIS A 213 -15.26 -18.52 -0.57
N LYS A 214 -14.85 -19.75 -0.29
CA LYS A 214 -14.27 -20.18 0.99
C LYS A 214 -13.22 -21.26 0.77
N GLY A 215 -12.29 -21.38 1.68
CA GLY A 215 -11.21 -22.34 1.64
C GLY A 215 -9.85 -21.65 1.52
N GLY A 216 -8.78 -22.44 1.46
CA GLY A 216 -7.42 -21.94 1.34
C GLY A 216 -6.76 -21.52 2.66
N TYR A 217 -7.46 -21.50 3.78
CA TYR A 217 -6.88 -21.16 5.08
C TYR A 217 -5.94 -22.25 5.62
N PHE A 218 -6.22 -23.50 5.29
CA PHE A 218 -5.39 -24.66 5.63
C PHE A 218 -5.00 -25.39 4.34
N PRO A 219 -4.04 -24.87 3.56
CA PRO A 219 -3.70 -25.44 2.28
C PRO A 219 -3.06 -26.82 2.42
N VAL A 220 -3.43 -27.74 1.53
CA VAL A 220 -2.85 -29.10 1.44
C VAL A 220 -2.57 -29.41 -0.01
N ASN A 221 -1.31 -29.57 -0.35
CA ASN A 221 -0.87 -29.99 -1.68
C ASN A 221 -1.36 -31.41 -2.02
N PRO A 222 -1.68 -31.72 -3.28
CA PRO A 222 -1.62 -30.86 -4.48
C PRO A 222 -2.94 -30.13 -4.80
N ILE A 223 -3.92 -30.18 -3.90
CA ILE A 223 -5.26 -29.58 -4.16
C ILE A 223 -5.22 -28.07 -3.91
N ASP A 224 -4.56 -27.69 -2.84
CA ASP A 224 -4.36 -26.29 -2.46
C ASP A 224 -2.87 -25.95 -2.54
N GLU A 225 -2.58 -24.76 -3.03
CA GLU A 225 -1.22 -24.23 -3.12
C GLU A 225 -0.93 -23.30 -1.96
N ILE A 226 0.35 -23.16 -1.68
CA ILE A 226 0.87 -22.25 -0.68
C ILE A 226 1.54 -21.06 -1.36
#